data_5c39f488a39caed594b056e6d2b52f9e
#
_entry.id   5c39f488a39caed594b056e6d2b52f9e
#
_cell.length_a   1.000
_cell.length_b   1.000
_cell.length_c   1.000
_cell.angle_alpha   90.00
_cell.angle_beta   90.00
_cell.angle_gamma   90.00
#
_symmetry.space_group_name_H-M   'P 1'
#
loop_
_entity.id
_entity.type
_entity.pdbx_description
1 polymer ?
#
loop_
_entity_poly.entity_id
_entity_poly.type
_entity_poly.pdbx_seq_one_letter_code
_entity_poly.pdbx_strand_id
1 'polypeptide(L)'
;MLFGEKIRSAREDMDLSQRDMANLIPMNQSNYSKIERGVQEPSIEQLRRICQILKLDPRYLLDIDEYESVSAEDIKLLRDIKEFIKAHS
;
A
#
# COMPACT_ATOMS: atom_id res chain seq x y z
N MET A 1 -7.79 -10.61 5.41
CA MET A 1 -6.62 -10.77 4.55
C MET A 1 -5.52 -9.83 5.02
N LEU A 2 -4.30 -10.32 5.12
CA LEU A 2 -3.18 -9.52 5.58
C LEU A 2 -2.75 -8.49 4.52
N PHE A 3 -2.08 -7.44 4.97
CA PHE A 3 -1.62 -6.34 4.14
C PHE A 3 -0.85 -6.82 2.90
N GLY A 4 0.19 -7.65 3.11
CA GLY A 4 1.00 -8.16 2.00
C GLY A 4 0.23 -9.06 1.05
N GLU A 5 -0.73 -9.82 1.57
CA GLU A 5 -1.59 -10.67 0.75
C GLU A 5 -2.53 -9.85 -0.15
N LYS A 6 -3.03 -8.73 0.36
CA LYS A 6 -3.86 -7.83 -0.45
C LYS A 6 -3.08 -7.25 -1.63
N ILE A 7 -1.84 -6.83 -1.37
CA ILE A 7 -0.95 -6.31 -2.41
C ILE A 7 -0.66 -7.40 -3.43
N ARG A 8 -0.29 -8.59 -2.97
CA ARG A 8 0.02 -9.71 -3.84
C ARG A 8 -1.17 -10.09 -4.73
N SER A 9 -2.34 -10.20 -4.13
CA SER A 9 -3.56 -10.56 -4.85
C SER A 9 -3.87 -9.54 -5.95
N ALA A 10 -3.79 -8.25 -5.63
CA ALA A 10 -4.03 -7.19 -6.61
C ALA A 10 -2.98 -7.20 -7.72
N ARG A 11 -1.73 -7.46 -7.37
CA ARG A 11 -0.64 -7.56 -8.34
C ARG A 11 -0.89 -8.71 -9.32
N GLU A 12 -1.24 -9.88 -8.80
CA GLU A 12 -1.51 -11.05 -9.62
C GLU A 12 -2.71 -10.81 -10.53
N ASP A 13 -3.74 -10.15 -10.04
CA ASP A 13 -4.93 -9.81 -10.83
C ASP A 13 -4.59 -8.90 -12.02
N MET A 14 -3.52 -8.13 -11.93
CA MET A 14 -3.05 -7.27 -13.01
C MET A 14 -1.96 -7.91 -13.87
N ASP A 15 -1.67 -9.19 -13.63
CA ASP A 15 -0.62 -9.94 -14.35
C ASP A 15 0.77 -9.29 -14.22
N LEU A 16 1.04 -8.64 -13.11
CA LEU A 16 2.34 -8.03 -12.83
C LEU A 16 3.21 -8.97 -12.01
N SER A 17 4.51 -9.02 -12.35
CA SER A 17 5.50 -9.74 -11.53
C SER A 17 5.96 -8.87 -10.37
N GLN A 18 6.64 -9.48 -9.39
CA GLN A 18 7.29 -8.71 -8.33
C GLN A 18 8.35 -7.76 -8.88
N ARG A 19 9.05 -8.19 -9.93
CA ARG A 19 10.02 -7.33 -10.63
C ARG A 19 9.35 -6.11 -11.24
N ASP A 20 8.20 -6.32 -11.89
CA ASP A 20 7.45 -5.21 -12.49
C ASP A 20 7.08 -4.18 -11.42
N MET A 21 6.56 -4.65 -10.29
CA MET A 21 6.19 -3.76 -9.19
C MET A 21 7.39 -3.01 -8.65
N ALA A 22 8.51 -3.70 -8.43
CA ALA A 22 9.72 -3.07 -7.91
C ALA A 22 10.23 -1.99 -8.86
N ASN A 23 10.15 -2.21 -10.17
CA ASN A 23 10.56 -1.21 -11.16
C ASN A 23 9.62 -0.01 -11.17
N LEU A 24 8.33 -0.23 -10.98
CA LEU A 24 7.32 0.84 -11.03
C LEU A 24 7.27 1.70 -9.78
N ILE A 25 7.56 1.15 -8.60
CA ILE A 25 7.50 1.90 -7.32
C ILE A 25 8.50 3.06 -7.28
N PRO A 26 9.81 3.16 -7.66
CA PRO A 26 10.82 2.12 -7.85
C PRO A 26 11.47 1.70 -6.53
N MET A 27 11.83 0.44 -6.42
CA MET A 27 12.54 -0.07 -5.25
C MET A 27 13.23 -1.39 -5.60
N ASN A 28 14.04 -1.88 -4.67
CA ASN A 28 14.70 -3.16 -4.82
C ASN A 28 13.68 -4.30 -4.76
N GLN A 29 13.78 -5.27 -5.68
CA GLN A 29 12.85 -6.39 -5.75
C GLN A 29 12.83 -7.23 -4.47
N SER A 30 13.99 -7.45 -3.88
CA SER A 30 14.10 -8.20 -2.63
C SER A 30 13.32 -7.51 -1.50
N ASN A 31 13.43 -6.19 -1.41
CA ASN A 31 12.69 -5.42 -0.42
C ASN A 31 11.19 -5.41 -0.71
N TYR A 32 10.80 -5.33 -1.98
CA TYR A 32 9.41 -5.42 -2.36
C TYR A 32 8.82 -6.79 -1.95
N SER A 33 9.56 -7.87 -2.23
CA SER A 33 9.15 -9.22 -1.83
C SER A 33 8.90 -9.31 -0.33
N LYS A 34 9.74 -8.66 0.48
CA LYS A 34 9.57 -8.62 1.94
C LYS A 34 8.30 -7.92 2.35
N ILE A 35 7.87 -6.90 1.61
CA ILE A 35 6.60 -6.22 1.85
C ILE A 35 5.44 -7.19 1.65
N GLU A 36 5.44 -7.95 0.57
CA GLU A 36 4.37 -8.93 0.31
C GLU A 36 4.36 -10.04 1.35
N ARG A 37 5.53 -10.42 1.89
CA ARG A 37 5.61 -11.45 2.93
C ARG A 37 5.30 -10.93 4.33
N GLY A 38 5.13 -9.62 4.48
CA GLY A 38 4.79 -9.02 5.77
C GLY A 38 5.97 -8.87 6.72
N VAL A 39 7.22 -8.98 6.23
CA VAL A 39 8.42 -8.83 7.07
C VAL A 39 9.07 -7.46 6.96
N GLN A 40 8.55 -6.59 6.11
CA GLN A 40 8.99 -5.22 5.96
C GLN A 40 7.79 -4.33 5.66
N GLU A 41 7.72 -3.18 6.32
CA GLU A 41 6.68 -2.19 6.05
C GLU A 41 7.16 -1.24 4.96
N PRO A 42 6.26 -0.85 4.03
CA PRO A 42 6.60 0.16 3.04
C PRO A 42 6.66 1.54 3.69
N SER A 43 7.46 2.44 3.12
CA SER A 43 7.37 3.85 3.47
C SER A 43 6.04 4.43 2.96
N ILE A 44 5.68 5.63 3.42
CA ILE A 44 4.46 6.29 2.94
C ILE A 44 4.53 6.53 1.42
N GLU A 45 5.69 6.91 0.89
CA GLU A 45 5.86 7.10 -0.55
C GLU A 45 5.71 5.77 -1.32
N GLN A 46 6.29 4.70 -0.81
CA GLN A 46 6.15 3.38 -1.41
C GLN A 46 4.70 2.92 -1.39
N LEU A 47 4.02 3.13 -0.27
CA LEU A 47 2.60 2.78 -0.13
C LEU A 47 1.75 3.56 -1.13
N ARG A 48 2.03 4.86 -1.28
CA ARG A 48 1.32 5.72 -2.23
C ARG A 48 1.47 5.17 -3.66
N ARG A 49 2.69 4.83 -4.05
CA ARG A 49 2.97 4.27 -5.38
C ARG A 49 2.28 2.92 -5.58
N ILE A 50 2.34 2.04 -4.58
CA ILE A 50 1.67 0.74 -4.63
C ILE A 50 0.17 0.92 -4.89
N CYS A 51 -0.47 1.81 -4.15
CA CYS A 51 -1.90 2.07 -4.32
C CYS A 51 -2.21 2.66 -5.69
N GLN A 52 -1.36 3.54 -6.22
CA GLN A 52 -1.53 4.09 -7.56
C GLN A 52 -1.43 3.02 -8.64
N ILE A 53 -0.39 2.19 -8.56
CA ILE A 53 -0.12 1.16 -9.55
C ILE A 53 -1.24 0.12 -9.56
N LEU A 54 -1.63 -0.35 -8.39
CA LEU A 54 -2.61 -1.43 -8.23
C LEU A 54 -4.05 -0.93 -8.13
N LYS A 55 -4.26 0.38 -8.12
CA LYS A 55 -5.58 1.01 -7.99
C LYS A 55 -6.31 0.53 -6.74
N LEU A 56 -5.56 0.42 -5.64
CA LEU A 56 -6.09 0.02 -4.35
C LEU A 56 -6.47 1.24 -3.52
N ASP A 57 -7.59 1.13 -2.82
CA ASP A 57 -7.97 2.12 -1.81
C ASP A 57 -7.07 1.89 -0.58
N PRO A 58 -6.31 2.91 -0.15
CA PRO A 58 -5.45 2.76 1.02
C PRO A 58 -6.21 2.35 2.29
N ARG A 59 -7.46 2.75 2.42
CA ARG A 59 -8.27 2.38 3.58
C ARG A 59 -8.56 0.89 3.61
N TYR A 60 -8.86 0.31 2.45
CA TYR A 60 -9.02 -1.13 2.32
C TYR A 60 -7.71 -1.85 2.64
N LEU A 61 -6.61 -1.35 2.08
CA LEU A 61 -5.31 -1.98 2.23
C LEU A 61 -4.85 -2.00 3.70
N LEU A 62 -5.12 -0.92 4.44
CA LEU A 62 -4.66 -0.74 5.81
C LEU A 62 -5.72 -1.11 6.86
N ASP A 63 -6.88 -1.61 6.44
CA ASP A 63 -8.00 -1.93 7.34
C ASP A 63 -8.39 -0.74 8.24
N ILE A 64 -8.43 0.46 7.67
CA ILE A 64 -8.80 1.66 8.42
C ILE A 64 -10.29 1.90 8.32
N ASP A 65 -10.94 1.93 9.50
CA ASP A 65 -12.34 2.30 9.62
C ASP A 65 -12.39 3.73 10.20
N GLU A 66 -13.18 4.61 9.56
CA GLU A 66 -13.32 6.00 10.01
C GLU A 66 -13.87 6.13 11.42
N TYR A 67 -14.55 5.11 11.91
CA TYR A 67 -15.22 5.15 13.20
C TYR A 67 -14.39 4.52 14.32
N GLU A 68 -13.20 4.02 14.03
CA GLU A 68 -12.35 3.44 15.03
C GLU A 68 -11.58 4.52 15.79
N SER A 69 -11.31 4.23 17.09
CA SER A 69 -10.43 5.08 17.88
C SER A 69 -9.00 4.94 17.37
N VAL A 70 -8.33 6.07 17.11
CA VAL A 70 -7.01 6.07 16.51
C VAL A 70 -6.02 6.85 17.38
N SER A 71 -4.74 6.45 17.32
CA SER A 71 -3.65 7.15 17.97
C SER A 71 -3.26 8.41 17.19
N ALA A 72 -2.41 9.27 17.76
CA ALA A 72 -1.91 10.44 17.06
C ALA A 72 -1.13 10.07 15.79
N GLU A 73 -0.39 8.97 15.83
CA GLU A 73 0.35 8.48 14.66
C GLU A 73 -0.60 7.99 13.58
N ASP A 74 -1.66 7.28 13.98
CA ASP A 74 -2.69 6.81 13.05
C ASP A 74 -3.43 7.99 12.42
N ILE A 75 -3.69 9.04 13.19
CA ILE A 75 -4.33 10.25 12.67
C ILE A 75 -3.48 10.88 11.56
N LYS A 76 -2.16 10.95 11.77
CA LYS A 76 -1.25 11.50 10.77
C LYS A 76 -1.26 10.64 9.51
N LEU A 77 -1.18 9.33 9.63
CA LEU A 77 -1.23 8.42 8.50
C LEU A 77 -2.55 8.55 7.74
N LEU A 78 -3.66 8.59 8.48
CA LEU A 78 -4.98 8.73 7.87
C LEU A 78 -5.12 10.05 7.11
N ARG A 79 -4.54 11.14 7.65
CA ARG A 79 -4.54 12.44 6.99
C ARG A 79 -3.77 12.38 5.67
N ASP A 80 -2.58 11.75 5.66
CA ASP A 80 -1.77 11.58 4.45
C ASP A 80 -2.53 10.76 3.40
N ILE A 81 -3.21 9.71 3.82
CA ILE A 81 -4.01 8.86 2.95
C ILE A 81 -5.19 9.63 2.36
N LYS A 82 -5.88 10.42 3.16
CA LYS A 82 -7.01 11.23 2.69
C LYS A 82 -6.57 12.27 1.66
N GLU A 83 -5.42 12.89 1.86
CA GLU A 83 -4.86 13.81 0.89
C GLU A 83 -4.53 13.11 -0.43
N PHE A 84 -3.96 11.91 -0.34
CA PHE A 84 -3.66 11.11 -1.51
C PHE A 84 -4.94 10.77 -2.30
N ILE A 85 -5.98 10.30 -1.62
CA ILE A 85 -7.26 9.95 -2.25
C ILE A 85 -7.87 11.18 -2.91
N LYS A 86 -7.86 12.32 -2.22
CA LYS A 86 -8.41 13.57 -2.73
C LYS A 86 -7.66 14.06 -3.97
N ALA A 87 -6.35 13.88 -3.99
CA ALA A 87 -5.51 14.32 -5.12
C ALA A 87 -5.69 13.43 -6.36
N HIS A 88 -6.16 12.19 -6.19
CA HIS A 88 -6.25 11.20 -7.26
C HIS A 88 -7.69 10.75 -7.58
N SER A 89 -8.67 11.35 -6.94
CA SER A 89 -10.08 11.03 -7.17
C SER A 89 -10.70 11.84 -8.30
#